data_25a5727b0df10f36385854d122690a2a
#
_entry.id   25a5727b0df10f36385854d122690a2a
#
_cell.length_a   1.000
_cell.length_b   1.000
_cell.length_c   1.000
_cell.angle_alpha   90.00
_cell.angle_beta   90.00
_cell.angle_gamma   90.00
#
_symmetry.space_group_name_H-M   'P 1'
#
loop_
_entity.id
_entity.type
_entity.pdbx_description
1 polymer ?
#
loop_
_entity_poly.entity_id
_entity_poly.type
_entity_poly.pdbx_seq_one_letter_code
_entity_poly.pdbx_strand_id
1 'polypeptide(L)'
;MRIVQLHPDVLNRYPHEFSGGQRQRICIARALAMEPTVLVADEPVSALDVSVQARVLTLLDDVRRQFRLAMLFITHDLRVAAQVCDRILVMKEGEVVEEGDTGRIYADPQHAYTRELMAAVPGREVAFGRG
;
A
#
# COMPACT_ATOMS: atom_id res chain seq x y z
N MET A 1 2.50 -5.50 19.61
CA MET A 1 3.15 -4.18 19.50
C MET A 1 4.54 -4.23 18.85
N ARG A 2 5.40 -5.20 19.11
CA ARG A 2 6.73 -5.31 18.44
C ARG A 2 6.63 -5.37 16.91
N ILE A 3 5.70 -6.15 16.36
CA ILE A 3 5.49 -6.35 14.93
C ILE A 3 5.23 -5.02 14.20
N VAL A 4 4.43 -4.14 14.81
CA VAL A 4 4.11 -2.81 14.26
C VAL A 4 5.06 -1.71 14.73
N GLN A 5 6.17 -2.09 15.38
CA GLN A 5 7.22 -1.18 15.85
C GLN A 5 6.68 -0.05 16.76
N LEU A 6 5.72 -0.39 17.62
CA LEU A 6 5.17 0.52 18.64
C LEU A 6 5.62 0.07 20.04
N HIS A 7 5.94 1.06 20.89
CA HIS A 7 6.25 0.80 22.29
C HIS A 7 4.99 0.32 23.04
N PRO A 8 5.10 -0.62 24.01
CA PRO A 8 3.94 -1.10 24.78
C PRO A 8 3.13 -0.01 25.49
N ASP A 9 3.77 1.10 25.87
CA ASP A 9 3.10 2.24 26.54
C ASP A 9 1.96 2.86 25.74
N VAL A 10 1.93 2.61 24.42
CA VAL A 10 0.82 3.08 23.56
C VAL A 10 -0.52 2.49 23.96
N LEU A 11 -0.54 1.34 24.66
CA LEU A 11 -1.77 0.70 25.13
C LEU A 11 -2.56 1.52 26.15
N ASN A 12 -1.88 2.46 26.83
CA ASN A 12 -2.47 3.33 27.85
C ASN A 12 -2.84 4.72 27.33
N ARG A 13 -2.73 4.96 26.01
CA ARG A 13 -3.00 6.26 25.40
C ARG A 13 -4.34 6.31 24.69
N TYR A 14 -4.91 7.50 24.60
CA TYR A 14 -6.13 7.75 23.86
C TYR A 14 -5.85 7.97 22.36
N PRO A 15 -6.82 7.69 21.46
CA PRO A 15 -6.63 7.82 20.01
C PRO A 15 -6.15 9.19 19.54
N HIS A 16 -6.53 10.28 20.21
CA HIS A 16 -6.12 11.64 19.85
C HIS A 16 -4.66 11.96 20.18
N GLU A 17 -4.01 11.14 21.01
CA GLU A 17 -2.60 11.31 21.39
C GLU A 17 -1.61 10.69 20.39
N PHE A 18 -2.13 10.06 19.32
CA PHE A 18 -1.32 9.40 18.33
C PHE A 18 -1.16 10.24 17.06
N SER A 19 0.05 10.21 16.48
CA SER A 19 0.28 10.70 15.12
C SER A 19 -0.49 9.83 14.09
N GLY A 20 -0.68 10.36 12.87
CA GLY A 20 -1.32 9.61 11.78
C GLY A 20 -0.65 8.26 11.52
N GLY A 21 0.69 8.24 11.44
CA GLY A 21 1.44 7.01 11.24
C GLY A 21 1.34 6.01 12.41
N GLN A 22 1.25 6.49 13.65
CA GLN A 22 1.03 5.62 14.81
C GLN A 22 -0.39 5.02 14.78
N ARG A 23 -1.41 5.82 14.45
CA ARG A 23 -2.78 5.32 14.26
C ARG A 23 -2.84 4.24 13.19
N GLN A 24 -2.17 4.45 12.06
CA GLN A 24 -2.09 3.45 11.00
C GLN A 24 -1.47 2.14 11.46
N ARG A 25 -0.38 2.19 12.22
CA ARG A 25 0.28 1.01 12.79
C ARG A 25 -0.61 0.27 13.80
N ILE A 26 -1.43 0.98 14.57
CA ILE A 26 -2.42 0.38 15.47
C ILE A 26 -3.51 -0.33 14.66
N CYS A 27 -3.99 0.26 13.57
CA CYS A 27 -4.96 -0.39 12.68
C CYS A 27 -4.40 -1.68 12.08
N ILE A 28 -3.14 -1.68 11.64
CA ILE A 28 -2.46 -2.88 11.16
C ILE A 28 -2.38 -3.94 12.26
N ALA A 29 -2.00 -3.57 13.49
CA ALA A 29 -1.92 -4.49 14.62
C ALA A 29 -3.28 -5.14 14.92
N ARG A 30 -4.37 -4.36 14.87
CA ARG A 30 -5.74 -4.85 15.07
C ARG A 30 -6.14 -5.87 13.99
N ALA A 31 -5.84 -5.57 12.73
CA ALA A 31 -6.11 -6.49 11.62
C ALA A 31 -5.36 -7.81 11.79
N LEU A 32 -4.08 -7.75 12.17
CA LEU A 32 -3.25 -8.94 12.38
C LEU A 32 -3.69 -9.80 13.57
N ALA A 33 -4.30 -9.20 14.59
CA ALA A 33 -4.83 -9.92 15.75
C ALA A 33 -5.96 -10.90 15.39
N MET A 34 -6.56 -10.74 14.21
CA MET A 34 -7.59 -11.66 13.68
C MET A 34 -6.97 -12.87 12.95
N GLU A 35 -5.63 -12.97 12.86
CA GLU A 35 -4.90 -14.02 12.15
C GLU A 35 -5.41 -14.22 10.70
N PRO A 36 -5.49 -13.15 9.89
CA PRO A 36 -6.06 -13.24 8.56
C PRO A 36 -5.14 -13.99 7.60
N THR A 37 -5.70 -14.57 6.54
CA THR A 37 -4.96 -15.06 5.38
C THR A 37 -4.88 -14.02 4.26
N VAL A 38 -5.83 -13.07 4.26
CA VAL A 38 -5.90 -11.96 3.31
C VAL A 38 -6.02 -10.65 4.08
N LEU A 39 -5.19 -9.68 3.76
CA LEU A 39 -5.26 -8.32 4.30
C LEU A 39 -5.70 -7.35 3.20
N VAL A 40 -6.79 -6.62 3.46
CA VAL A 40 -7.25 -5.53 2.59
C VAL A 40 -6.74 -4.21 3.16
N ALA A 41 -5.91 -3.51 2.39
CA ALA A 41 -5.35 -2.21 2.72
C ALA A 41 -5.97 -1.16 1.78
N ASP A 42 -6.98 -0.46 2.28
CA ASP A 42 -7.71 0.58 1.54
C ASP A 42 -7.13 1.96 1.89
N GLU A 43 -6.52 2.60 0.90
CA GLU A 43 -5.85 3.91 1.00
C GLU A 43 -4.93 4.06 2.24
N PRO A 44 -4.05 3.07 2.53
CA PRO A 44 -3.39 2.98 3.84
C PRO A 44 -2.39 4.10 4.10
N VAL A 45 -2.02 4.89 3.09
CA VAL A 45 -1.00 5.95 3.19
C VAL A 45 -1.43 7.30 2.63
N SER A 46 -2.67 7.44 2.15
CA SER A 46 -3.15 8.65 1.44
C SER A 46 -3.11 9.94 2.28
N ALA A 47 -3.26 9.84 3.61
CA ALA A 47 -3.28 10.97 4.53
C ALA A 47 -1.93 11.19 5.27
N LEU A 48 -0.86 10.54 4.83
CA LEU A 48 0.45 10.57 5.48
C LEU A 48 1.46 11.38 4.65
N ASP A 49 2.38 12.05 5.34
CA ASP A 49 3.54 12.65 4.68
C ASP A 49 4.46 11.58 4.07
N VAL A 50 5.26 11.96 3.08
CA VAL A 50 6.09 11.04 2.28
C VAL A 50 7.01 10.17 3.15
N SER A 51 7.58 10.74 4.22
CA SER A 51 8.52 10.02 5.09
C SER A 51 7.82 8.97 5.95
N VAL A 52 6.61 9.27 6.43
CA VAL A 52 5.78 8.34 7.20
C VAL A 52 5.18 7.28 6.28
N GLN A 53 4.76 7.68 5.07
CA GLN A 53 4.27 6.78 4.04
C GLN A 53 5.27 5.65 3.74
N ALA A 54 6.54 5.99 3.45
CA ALA A 54 7.58 4.99 3.18
C ALA A 54 7.72 3.97 4.32
N ARG A 55 7.70 4.43 5.57
CA ARG A 55 7.79 3.55 6.74
C ARG A 55 6.58 2.63 6.90
N VAL A 56 5.38 3.11 6.59
CA VAL A 56 4.16 2.28 6.65
C VAL A 56 4.15 1.25 5.52
N LEU A 57 4.59 1.60 4.32
CA LEU A 57 4.71 0.67 3.20
C LEU A 57 5.72 -0.45 3.49
N THR A 58 6.89 -0.10 4.06
CA THR A 58 7.88 -1.09 4.50
C THR A 58 7.27 -2.03 5.55
N LEU A 59 6.55 -1.49 6.55
CA LEU A 59 5.90 -2.30 7.56
C LEU A 59 4.87 -3.26 6.95
N LEU A 60 4.06 -2.82 6.01
CA LEU A 60 3.07 -3.67 5.33
C LEU A 60 3.74 -4.81 4.55
N ASP A 61 4.85 -4.55 3.86
CA ASP A 61 5.61 -5.59 3.15
C ASP A 61 6.23 -6.59 4.12
N ASP A 62 6.83 -6.12 5.23
CA ASP A 62 7.38 -6.99 6.28
C ASP A 62 6.31 -7.90 6.88
N VAL A 63 5.15 -7.33 7.21
CA VAL A 63 3.99 -8.07 7.73
C VAL A 63 3.51 -9.11 6.73
N ARG A 64 3.34 -8.72 5.45
CA ARG A 64 2.92 -9.62 4.38
C ARG A 64 3.85 -10.83 4.27
N ARG A 65 5.16 -10.61 4.31
CA ARG A 65 6.17 -11.67 4.22
C ARG A 65 6.19 -12.54 5.46
N GLN A 66 6.22 -11.92 6.65
CA GLN A 66 6.33 -12.63 7.93
C GLN A 66 5.14 -13.56 8.17
N PHE A 67 3.93 -13.11 7.86
CA PHE A 67 2.69 -13.86 8.06
C PHE A 67 2.21 -14.60 6.80
N ARG A 68 2.94 -14.50 5.68
CA ARG A 68 2.57 -15.10 4.39
C ARG A 68 1.17 -14.72 3.94
N LEU A 69 0.81 -13.43 4.10
CA LEU A 69 -0.50 -12.91 3.74
C LEU A 69 -0.62 -12.67 2.23
N ALA A 70 -1.78 -12.96 1.67
CA ALA A 70 -2.21 -12.29 0.45
C ALA A 70 -2.64 -10.86 0.81
N MET A 71 -2.28 -9.86 -0.01
CA MET A 71 -2.63 -8.46 0.25
C MET A 71 -3.37 -7.88 -0.95
N LEU A 72 -4.55 -7.33 -0.70
CA LEU A 72 -5.26 -6.47 -1.64
C LEU A 72 -5.00 -5.02 -1.25
N PHE A 73 -4.25 -4.30 -2.07
CA PHE A 73 -3.85 -2.93 -1.83
C PHE A 73 -4.65 -1.99 -2.75
N ILE A 74 -5.46 -1.11 -2.18
CA ILE A 74 -6.29 -0.15 -2.92
C ILE A 74 -5.67 1.24 -2.78
N THR A 75 -5.39 1.89 -3.89
CA THR A 75 -4.81 3.24 -3.92
C THR A 75 -5.12 3.94 -5.24
N HIS A 76 -5.17 5.26 -5.19
CA HIS A 76 -5.19 6.11 -6.38
C HIS A 76 -3.77 6.59 -6.78
N ASP A 77 -2.75 6.33 -5.95
CA ASP A 77 -1.37 6.69 -6.27
C ASP A 77 -0.63 5.52 -6.94
N LEU A 78 -0.46 5.63 -8.24
CA LEU A 78 0.23 4.64 -9.05
C LEU A 78 1.69 4.42 -8.62
N ARG A 79 2.38 5.46 -8.10
CA ARG A 79 3.75 5.32 -7.61
C ARG A 79 3.83 4.40 -6.39
N VAL A 80 2.82 4.46 -5.54
CA VAL A 80 2.68 3.54 -4.40
C VAL A 80 2.41 2.13 -4.90
N ALA A 81 1.47 1.95 -5.83
CA ALA A 81 1.17 0.65 -6.41
C ALA A 81 2.41 0.01 -7.06
N ALA A 82 3.22 0.82 -7.79
CA ALA A 82 4.47 0.35 -8.40
C ALA A 82 5.49 -0.22 -7.40
N GLN A 83 5.50 0.32 -6.18
CA GLN A 83 6.47 -0.08 -5.15
C GLN A 83 6.08 -1.35 -4.41
N VAL A 84 4.78 -1.61 -4.24
CA VAL A 84 4.30 -2.64 -3.31
C VAL A 84 3.53 -3.78 -3.98
N CYS A 85 2.99 -3.57 -5.19
CA CYS A 85 2.14 -4.54 -5.85
C CYS A 85 2.91 -5.37 -6.89
N ASP A 86 2.68 -6.68 -6.90
CA ASP A 86 3.19 -7.59 -7.94
C ASP A 86 2.29 -7.55 -9.18
N ARG A 87 0.97 -7.39 -8.99
CA ARG A 87 -0.05 -7.26 -10.04
C ARG A 87 -0.94 -6.05 -9.77
N ILE A 88 -1.47 -5.46 -10.83
CA ILE A 88 -2.36 -4.30 -10.79
C ILE A 88 -3.64 -4.62 -11.55
N LEU A 89 -4.77 -4.22 -10.95
CA LEU A 89 -6.06 -4.10 -11.60
C LEU A 89 -6.41 -2.62 -11.67
N VAL A 90 -6.60 -2.11 -12.88
CA VAL A 90 -7.06 -0.73 -13.09
C VAL A 90 -8.57 -0.75 -13.19
N MET A 91 -9.22 0.05 -12.36
CA MET A 91 -10.68 0.16 -12.32
C MET A 91 -11.12 1.54 -12.79
N LYS A 92 -12.22 1.56 -13.54
CA LYS A 92 -12.94 2.78 -13.95
C LYS A 92 -14.44 2.53 -13.84
N GLU A 93 -15.17 3.42 -13.18
CA GLU A 93 -16.64 3.37 -13.08
C GLU A 93 -17.19 2.01 -12.58
N GLY A 94 -16.43 1.36 -11.68
CA GLY A 94 -16.81 0.06 -11.09
C GLY A 94 -16.38 -1.17 -11.91
N GLU A 95 -15.76 -1.00 -13.08
CA GLU A 95 -15.31 -2.08 -13.94
C GLU A 95 -13.78 -2.18 -13.96
N VAL A 96 -13.26 -3.40 -14.06
CA VAL A 96 -11.84 -3.64 -14.31
C VAL A 96 -11.58 -3.44 -15.79
N VAL A 97 -10.85 -2.37 -16.14
CA VAL A 97 -10.55 -2.01 -17.52
C VAL A 97 -9.22 -2.56 -18.03
N GLU A 98 -8.29 -2.83 -17.12
CA GLU A 98 -7.01 -3.47 -17.42
C GLU A 98 -6.46 -4.20 -16.20
N GLU A 99 -5.80 -5.34 -16.42
CA GLU A 99 -5.09 -6.08 -15.38
C GLU A 99 -3.77 -6.66 -15.90
N GLY A 100 -2.82 -6.84 -15.01
CA GLY A 100 -1.55 -7.50 -15.37
C GLY A 100 -0.47 -7.31 -14.32
N ASP A 101 0.70 -7.86 -14.63
CA ASP A 101 1.89 -7.64 -13.82
C ASP A 101 2.25 -6.16 -13.79
N THR A 102 2.69 -5.68 -12.64
CA THR A 102 3.01 -4.27 -12.42
C THR A 102 3.98 -3.74 -13.49
N GLY A 103 5.07 -4.47 -13.77
CA GLY A 103 6.04 -4.07 -14.78
C GLY A 103 5.43 -3.91 -16.18
N ARG A 104 4.53 -4.82 -16.59
CA ARG A 104 3.84 -4.76 -17.88
C ARG A 104 2.92 -3.53 -17.96
N ILE A 105 2.09 -3.31 -16.94
CA ILE A 105 1.14 -2.19 -16.91
C ILE A 105 1.88 -0.85 -16.99
N TYR A 106 3.05 -0.73 -16.37
CA TYR A 106 3.85 0.51 -16.42
C TYR A 106 4.60 0.68 -17.73
N ALA A 107 5.12 -0.41 -18.32
CA ALA A 107 5.90 -0.34 -19.54
C ALA A 107 5.01 -0.14 -20.77
N ASP A 108 3.87 -0.83 -20.85
CA ASP A 108 3.01 -0.87 -22.04
C ASP A 108 1.51 -0.97 -21.66
N PRO A 109 0.91 0.11 -21.11
CA PRO A 109 -0.51 0.12 -20.79
C PRO A 109 -1.37 0.04 -22.06
N GLN A 110 -2.28 -0.93 -22.11
CA GLN A 110 -3.10 -1.20 -23.28
C GLN A 110 -4.40 -0.38 -23.30
N HIS A 111 -5.00 -0.11 -22.15
CA HIS A 111 -6.24 0.64 -22.08
C HIS A 111 -6.01 2.15 -22.11
N ALA A 112 -6.86 2.91 -22.80
CA ALA A 112 -6.71 4.37 -22.93
C ALA A 112 -6.70 5.07 -21.55
N TYR A 113 -7.59 4.68 -20.66
CA TYR A 113 -7.67 5.22 -19.30
C TYR A 113 -6.39 4.94 -18.49
N THR A 114 -5.82 3.75 -18.62
CA THR A 114 -4.54 3.42 -17.96
C THR A 114 -3.42 4.33 -18.47
N ARG A 115 -3.37 4.58 -19.79
CA ARG A 115 -2.41 5.53 -20.36
C ARG A 115 -2.57 6.95 -19.83
N GLU A 116 -3.81 7.42 -19.68
CA GLU A 116 -4.11 8.73 -19.08
C GLU A 116 -3.61 8.81 -17.63
N LEU A 117 -3.91 7.78 -16.81
CA LEU A 117 -3.43 7.71 -15.44
C LEU A 117 -1.89 7.73 -15.36
N MET A 118 -1.23 6.95 -16.22
CA MET A 118 0.24 6.88 -16.28
C MET A 118 0.86 8.19 -16.75
N ALA A 119 0.21 8.92 -17.67
CA ALA A 119 0.67 10.21 -18.15
C ALA A 119 0.58 11.31 -17.07
N ALA A 120 -0.36 11.18 -16.13
CA ALA A 120 -0.53 12.11 -15.02
C ALA A 120 0.50 11.92 -13.87
N VAL A 121 1.30 10.84 -13.90
CA VAL A 121 2.34 10.58 -12.88
C VAL A 121 3.58 11.41 -13.19
N PRO A 122 3.99 12.37 -12.34
CA PRO A 122 5.22 13.14 -12.53
C PRO A 122 6.45 12.22 -12.36
N GLY A 123 7.41 12.28 -13.28
CA GLY A 123 8.67 11.54 -13.16
C GLY A 123 8.57 10.07 -13.57
N ARG A 124 8.43 9.80 -14.85
CA ARG A 124 8.30 8.46 -15.46
C ARG A 124 9.55 7.56 -15.34
N GLU A 125 10.63 8.06 -14.72
CA GLU A 125 11.86 7.29 -14.45
C GLU A 125 11.81 6.64 -13.05
N VAL A 126 10.81 5.79 -12.79
CA VAL A 126 10.90 4.88 -11.66
C VAL A 126 11.73 3.69 -12.12
N ALA A 127 13.00 3.66 -11.71
CA ALA A 127 13.88 2.52 -11.92
C ALA A 127 13.25 1.28 -11.28
N PHE A 128 12.78 0.35 -12.10
CA PHE A 128 12.39 -0.98 -11.69
C PHE A 128 13.66 -1.76 -11.34
N GLY A 129 14.14 -1.58 -10.11
CA GLY A 129 15.27 -2.30 -9.55
C GLY A 129 14.82 -3.17 -8.40
N ARG A 130 14.28 -4.35 -8.71
CA ARG A 130 14.36 -5.50 -7.82
C ARG A 130 15.11 -6.58 -8.58
N GLY A 131 16.44 -6.65 -8.30
CA GLY A 131 17.24 -7.83 -8.52
C GLY A 131 17.00 -8.84 -7.38
#